data_dc659489b5d2fd5f0da5644f4b0f1e63
#
_entry.id   dc659489b5d2fd5f0da5644f4b0f1e63
#
_cell.length_a   1.000
_cell.length_b   1.000
_cell.length_c   1.000
_cell.angle_alpha   90.00
_cell.angle_beta   90.00
_cell.angle_gamma   90.00
#
_symmetry.space_group_name_H-M   'P 1'
#
loop_
_entity.id
_entity.type
_entity.pdbx_description
1 polymer ?
#
loop_
_entity_poly.entity_id
_entity_poly.type
_entity_poly.pdbx_seq_one_letter_code
_entity_poly.pdbx_strand_id
1 'polypeptide(L)'
;MSQWADYAPQVRYDWYVEAGSPDVSTPEAYYEALKAMIANHPTNANGEQTYAIGGYVDSSYSVVRTWLSMWGIKKFWKYDDENNLTYWAFTDEGMDMVKFINQINQDGLLDPDIFSMESKEFGDRVTNERYAGFIGNWWICGTYGHEKWNGIYGDGYNENMRYYHVNSAAEGKTATYNAKSTNGSRCIVTDKAADVESIMKWFNFENTDLGTRLVGYGLPNEAGSVWNVADDGSWEYVPEKVKQITTDTSTFDWTALEELGGQCLAVMSSGVEPLADGTYFWFDQSNVDKWKVEKDRNLQGTFYDSGAFDIIQLPTDTDLPTIKTETQDIAMTALARAIYAETTEEAEAIILQCREDLEDADIQQLADYYSEQYKYYAEKWGL
;
A
#
# COMPACT_ATOMS: atom_id res chain seq x y z
N MET A 1 -3.55 15.88 -5.23
CA MET A 1 -3.04 14.89 -4.24
C MET A 1 -3.38 13.52 -4.77
N SER A 2 -2.39 12.72 -5.09
CA SER A 2 -2.60 11.35 -5.57
C SER A 2 -3.18 10.51 -4.43
N GLN A 3 -4.35 9.92 -4.64
CA GLN A 3 -4.98 9.00 -3.71
C GLN A 3 -4.65 7.57 -4.19
N TRP A 4 -3.51 7.06 -3.78
CA TRP A 4 -3.13 5.68 -4.09
C TRP A 4 -3.53 4.78 -2.93
N ALA A 5 -4.40 3.83 -3.21
CA ALA A 5 -4.71 2.76 -2.29
C ALA A 5 -3.67 1.64 -2.46
N ASP A 6 -2.64 1.65 -1.63
CA ASP A 6 -1.51 0.73 -1.78
C ASP A 6 -1.67 -0.54 -0.96
N TYR A 7 -2.20 -0.45 0.24
CA TYR A 7 -2.29 -1.54 1.19
C TYR A 7 -3.73 -1.74 1.65
N ALA A 8 -4.20 -2.96 1.57
CA ALA A 8 -5.45 -3.43 2.17
C ALA A 8 -5.48 -4.96 2.19
N PRO A 9 -6.40 -5.60 2.90
CA PRO A 9 -6.70 -7.00 2.74
C PRO A 9 -7.16 -7.30 1.31
N GLN A 10 -6.80 -8.47 0.80
CA GLN A 10 -7.12 -8.88 -0.56
C GLN A 10 -7.66 -10.31 -0.57
N VAL A 11 -8.51 -10.60 -1.54
CA VAL A 11 -9.03 -11.95 -1.81
C VAL A 11 -8.66 -12.38 -3.21
N ARG A 12 -8.29 -13.63 -3.39
CA ARG A 12 -8.18 -14.24 -4.71
C ARG A 12 -9.59 -14.39 -5.31
N TYR A 13 -9.88 -13.67 -6.37
CA TYR A 13 -11.24 -13.40 -6.78
C TYR A 13 -11.97 -14.63 -7.35
N ASP A 14 -11.29 -15.49 -8.12
CA ASP A 14 -11.89 -16.73 -8.63
C ASP A 14 -12.33 -17.67 -7.50
N TRP A 15 -11.48 -17.88 -6.48
CA TRP A 15 -11.82 -18.68 -5.30
C TRP A 15 -12.91 -18.03 -4.46
N TYR A 16 -12.91 -16.70 -4.37
CA TYR A 16 -13.94 -15.95 -3.66
C TYR A 16 -15.32 -16.11 -4.31
N VAL A 17 -15.39 -16.03 -5.65
CA VAL A 17 -16.64 -16.25 -6.42
C VAL A 17 -17.11 -17.71 -6.28
N GLU A 18 -16.18 -18.68 -6.36
CA GLU A 18 -16.48 -20.09 -6.18
C GLU A 18 -17.06 -20.39 -4.78
N ALA A 19 -16.57 -19.70 -3.75
CA ALA A 19 -17.09 -19.79 -2.39
C ALA A 19 -18.48 -19.10 -2.21
N GLY A 20 -19.04 -18.51 -3.26
CA GLY A 20 -20.35 -17.86 -3.25
C GLY A 20 -20.30 -16.36 -2.93
N SER A 21 -19.15 -15.73 -3.05
CA SER A 21 -18.93 -14.29 -2.78
C SER A 21 -19.43 -13.87 -1.38
N PRO A 22 -18.95 -14.53 -0.32
CA PRO A 22 -19.40 -14.25 1.04
C PRO A 22 -19.06 -12.82 1.47
N ASP A 23 -19.67 -12.35 2.58
CA ASP A 23 -19.34 -11.06 3.18
C ASP A 23 -17.86 -11.00 3.61
N VAL A 24 -17.24 -9.84 3.44
CA VAL A 24 -15.85 -9.55 3.82
C VAL A 24 -15.73 -8.20 4.54
N SER A 25 -16.85 -7.65 5.01
CA SER A 25 -16.92 -6.29 5.53
C SER A 25 -16.32 -6.13 6.93
N THR A 26 -16.18 -7.23 7.67
CA THR A 26 -15.48 -7.25 8.97
C THR A 26 -14.31 -8.23 8.95
N PRO A 27 -13.33 -8.10 9.87
CA PRO A 27 -12.23 -9.06 9.98
C PRO A 27 -12.69 -10.51 10.11
N GLU A 28 -13.73 -10.75 10.92
CA GLU A 28 -14.31 -12.07 11.15
C GLU A 28 -14.98 -12.60 9.86
N ALA A 29 -15.79 -11.77 9.19
CA ALA A 29 -16.44 -12.13 7.93
C ALA A 29 -15.40 -12.40 6.83
N TYR A 30 -14.37 -11.55 6.73
CA TYR A 30 -13.24 -11.76 5.82
C TYR A 30 -12.54 -13.10 6.09
N TYR A 31 -12.26 -13.41 7.35
CA TYR A 31 -11.63 -14.67 7.71
C TYR A 31 -12.50 -15.90 7.40
N GLU A 32 -13.81 -15.85 7.70
CA GLU A 32 -14.73 -16.93 7.34
C GLU A 32 -14.83 -17.13 5.82
N ALA A 33 -14.78 -16.04 5.05
CA ALA A 33 -14.70 -16.11 3.59
C ALA A 33 -13.44 -16.85 3.13
N LEU A 34 -12.28 -16.49 3.68
CA LEU A 34 -11.00 -17.14 3.36
C LEU A 34 -11.00 -18.62 3.77
N LYS A 35 -11.60 -18.98 4.92
CA LYS A 35 -11.75 -20.37 5.35
C LYS A 35 -12.58 -21.19 4.35
N ALA A 36 -13.69 -20.61 3.86
CA ALA A 36 -14.51 -21.26 2.83
C ALA A 36 -13.72 -21.48 1.52
N MET A 37 -12.89 -20.50 1.13
CA MET A 37 -12.01 -20.62 -0.04
C MET A 37 -10.98 -21.74 0.14
N ILE A 38 -10.30 -21.79 1.31
CA ILE A 38 -9.30 -22.84 1.61
C ILE A 38 -9.94 -24.22 1.71
N ALA A 39 -11.18 -24.34 2.19
CA ALA A 39 -11.89 -25.62 2.22
C ALA A 39 -12.07 -26.23 0.83
N ASN A 40 -12.25 -25.38 -0.20
CA ASN A 40 -12.31 -25.82 -1.60
C ASN A 40 -10.92 -26.05 -2.23
N HIS A 41 -9.90 -25.34 -1.73
CA HIS A 41 -8.53 -25.33 -2.26
C HIS A 41 -7.50 -25.57 -1.14
N PRO A 42 -7.52 -26.75 -0.47
CA PRO A 42 -6.60 -27.02 0.66
C PRO A 42 -5.12 -27.13 0.23
N THR A 43 -4.87 -27.39 -1.04
CA THR A 43 -3.54 -27.44 -1.65
C THR A 43 -3.57 -26.77 -3.02
N ASN A 44 -2.41 -26.21 -3.44
CA ASN A 44 -2.21 -25.73 -4.79
C ASN A 44 -2.03 -26.88 -5.81
N ALA A 45 -1.80 -26.53 -7.07
CA ALA A 45 -1.59 -27.52 -8.15
C ALA A 45 -0.37 -28.43 -7.91
N ASN A 46 0.61 -28.02 -7.10
CA ASN A 46 1.79 -28.78 -6.75
C ASN A 46 1.61 -29.70 -5.53
N GLY A 47 0.43 -29.68 -4.90
CA GLY A 47 0.13 -30.41 -3.69
C GLY A 47 0.66 -29.75 -2.41
N GLU A 48 1.09 -28.49 -2.47
CA GLU A 48 1.54 -27.73 -1.31
C GLU A 48 0.35 -27.11 -0.59
N GLN A 49 0.42 -27.05 0.74
CA GLN A 49 -0.61 -26.44 1.57
C GLN A 49 -0.88 -25.01 1.17
N THR A 50 -2.16 -24.62 1.12
CA THR A 50 -2.59 -23.24 0.96
C THR A 50 -2.95 -22.62 2.32
N TYR A 51 -2.84 -21.30 2.42
CA TYR A 51 -3.13 -20.54 3.62
C TYR A 51 -4.25 -19.53 3.37
N ALA A 52 -5.03 -19.25 4.40
CA ALA A 52 -6.06 -18.22 4.33
C ALA A 52 -5.42 -16.84 4.15
N ILE A 53 -4.40 -16.53 4.93
CA ILE A 53 -3.71 -15.24 4.89
C ILE A 53 -2.21 -15.43 4.71
N GLY A 54 -1.68 -14.79 3.67
CA GLY A 54 -0.27 -14.57 3.44
C GLY A 54 0.14 -13.12 3.65
N GLY A 55 1.44 -12.92 3.71
CA GLY A 55 2.07 -11.61 3.82
C GLY A 55 3.55 -11.73 4.13
N TYR A 56 4.25 -10.63 4.19
CA TYR A 56 5.62 -10.57 4.73
C TYR A 56 5.81 -9.26 5.48
N VAL A 57 6.56 -9.30 6.56
CA VAL A 57 6.82 -8.10 7.36
C VAL A 57 8.05 -7.40 6.82
N ASP A 58 7.84 -6.27 6.16
CA ASP A 58 8.89 -5.38 5.65
C ASP A 58 9.45 -4.45 6.74
N SER A 59 10.50 -3.70 6.42
CA SER A 59 11.12 -2.74 7.33
C SER A 59 10.18 -1.60 7.78
N SER A 60 9.07 -1.39 7.09
CA SER A 60 8.03 -0.42 7.46
C SER A 60 6.84 -1.05 8.18
N TYR A 61 6.87 -2.36 8.40
CA TYR A 61 5.81 -3.14 9.05
C TYR A 61 4.43 -2.95 8.39
N SER A 62 4.40 -2.91 7.05
CA SER A 62 3.20 -2.61 6.27
C SER A 62 2.04 -3.56 6.56
N VAL A 63 2.32 -4.86 6.71
CA VAL A 63 1.32 -5.87 7.07
C VAL A 63 0.71 -5.57 8.42
N VAL A 64 1.55 -5.31 9.44
CA VAL A 64 1.10 -4.99 10.81
C VAL A 64 0.25 -3.72 10.83
N ARG A 65 0.70 -2.67 10.13
CA ARG A 65 -0.08 -1.43 10.00
C ARG A 65 -1.43 -1.65 9.34
N THR A 66 -1.49 -2.54 8.34
CA THR A 66 -2.75 -2.87 7.67
C THR A 66 -3.68 -3.65 8.59
N TRP A 67 -3.18 -4.62 9.37
CA TRP A 67 -3.98 -5.26 10.41
C TRP A 67 -4.54 -4.25 11.41
N LEU A 68 -3.69 -3.40 11.98
CA LEU A 68 -4.13 -2.34 12.91
C LEU A 68 -5.16 -1.40 12.28
N SER A 69 -5.03 -1.12 10.98
CA SER A 69 -5.96 -0.28 10.24
C SER A 69 -7.36 -0.86 10.14
N MET A 70 -7.52 -2.19 10.15
CA MET A 70 -8.84 -2.85 10.21
C MET A 70 -9.59 -2.50 11.49
N TRP A 71 -8.87 -2.19 12.58
CA TRP A 71 -9.42 -1.73 13.85
C TRP A 71 -9.41 -0.20 14.01
N GLY A 72 -9.16 0.54 12.93
CA GLY A 72 -9.18 2.00 12.93
C GLY A 72 -7.94 2.68 13.51
N ILE A 73 -6.87 1.93 13.74
CA ILE A 73 -5.59 2.48 14.23
C ILE A 73 -4.79 2.99 13.03
N LYS A 74 -4.37 4.24 13.09
CA LYS A 74 -3.61 4.91 12.03
C LYS A 74 -2.11 4.69 12.23
N LYS A 75 -1.48 3.91 11.36
CA LYS A 75 -0.08 3.48 11.52
C LYS A 75 0.06 2.68 12.83
N PHE A 76 0.63 3.19 13.86
CA PHE A 76 0.76 2.52 15.17
C PHE A 76 0.04 3.28 16.29
N TRP A 77 -0.74 4.31 15.94
CA TRP A 77 -1.29 5.25 16.90
C TRP A 77 -2.81 5.34 16.80
N LYS A 78 -3.47 5.25 17.92
CA LYS A 78 -4.88 5.61 18.09
C LYS A 78 -4.96 7.07 18.49
N TYR A 79 -5.85 7.80 17.85
CA TYR A 79 -6.13 9.21 18.12
C TYR A 79 -7.44 9.31 18.89
N ASP A 80 -7.47 10.09 19.98
CA ASP A 80 -8.71 10.46 20.64
C ASP A 80 -9.29 11.76 20.06
N ASP A 81 -10.45 12.18 20.58
CA ASP A 81 -11.15 13.39 20.12
C ASP A 81 -10.37 14.69 20.41
N GLU A 82 -9.40 14.65 21.32
CA GLU A 82 -8.50 15.75 21.68
C GLU A 82 -7.16 15.67 20.92
N ASN A 83 -7.03 14.74 20.00
CA ASN A 83 -5.80 14.44 19.25
C ASN A 83 -4.62 14.02 20.14
N ASN A 84 -4.88 13.36 21.29
CA ASN A 84 -3.84 12.62 21.97
C ASN A 84 -3.61 11.29 21.28
N LEU A 85 -2.35 10.87 21.23
CA LEU A 85 -1.93 9.65 20.57
C LEU A 85 -1.61 8.57 21.60
N THR A 86 -2.25 7.41 21.46
CA THR A 86 -1.98 6.22 22.26
C THR A 86 -1.36 5.16 21.37
N TYR A 87 -0.25 4.58 21.79
CA TYR A 87 0.42 3.51 21.05
C TYR A 87 -0.46 2.25 21.02
N TRP A 88 -0.50 1.56 19.89
CA TRP A 88 -1.44 0.46 19.62
C TRP A 88 -1.49 -0.62 20.71
N ALA A 89 -0.33 -0.96 21.31
CA ALA A 89 -0.26 -2.01 22.32
C ALA A 89 -1.07 -1.69 23.61
N PHE A 90 -1.34 -0.42 23.88
CA PHE A 90 -2.13 0.04 25.03
C PHE A 90 -3.63 0.17 24.74
N THR A 91 -4.06 -0.17 23.53
CA THR A 91 -5.47 -0.02 23.12
C THR A 91 -6.19 -1.36 23.13
N ASP A 92 -7.51 -1.33 23.33
CA ASP A 92 -8.34 -2.53 23.21
C ASP A 92 -8.36 -3.03 21.76
N GLU A 93 -8.41 -2.10 20.80
CA GLU A 93 -8.37 -2.41 19.38
C GLU A 93 -7.09 -3.15 18.97
N GLY A 94 -5.95 -2.75 19.53
CA GLY A 94 -4.68 -3.45 19.29
C GLY A 94 -4.67 -4.85 19.89
N MET A 95 -5.23 -5.01 21.09
CA MET A 95 -5.39 -6.32 21.74
C MET A 95 -6.33 -7.23 20.95
N ASP A 96 -7.48 -6.71 20.48
CA ASP A 96 -8.44 -7.47 19.68
C ASP A 96 -7.82 -7.93 18.37
N MET A 97 -7.04 -7.07 17.71
CA MET A 97 -6.28 -7.44 16.51
C MET A 97 -5.32 -8.59 16.79
N VAL A 98 -4.55 -8.52 17.87
CA VAL A 98 -3.59 -9.60 18.22
C VAL A 98 -4.30 -10.92 18.46
N LYS A 99 -5.38 -10.92 19.25
CA LYS A 99 -6.19 -12.13 19.53
C LYS A 99 -6.75 -12.73 18.24
N PHE A 100 -7.23 -11.89 17.35
CA PHE A 100 -7.78 -12.31 16.07
C PHE A 100 -6.73 -12.97 15.17
N ILE A 101 -5.55 -12.36 15.00
CA ILE A 101 -4.49 -12.95 14.15
C ILE A 101 -3.89 -14.21 14.81
N ASN A 102 -3.77 -14.23 16.14
CA ASN A 102 -3.38 -15.43 16.88
C ASN A 102 -4.36 -16.60 16.63
N GLN A 103 -5.67 -16.34 16.62
CA GLN A 103 -6.68 -17.36 16.30
C GLN A 103 -6.48 -17.93 14.88
N ILE A 104 -6.19 -17.09 13.89
CA ILE A 104 -5.91 -17.54 12.52
C ILE A 104 -4.65 -18.44 12.49
N ASN A 105 -3.66 -18.10 13.28
CA ASN A 105 -2.46 -18.93 13.42
C ASN A 105 -2.76 -20.28 14.10
N GLN A 106 -3.55 -20.30 15.17
CA GLN A 106 -3.96 -21.53 15.85
C GLN A 106 -4.76 -22.46 14.94
N ASP A 107 -5.58 -21.91 14.05
CA ASP A 107 -6.32 -22.67 13.04
C ASP A 107 -5.40 -23.23 11.94
N GLY A 108 -4.08 -22.89 11.93
CA GLY A 108 -3.10 -23.32 10.93
C GLY A 108 -3.30 -22.67 9.56
N LEU A 109 -3.98 -21.54 9.51
CA LEU A 109 -4.39 -20.86 8.28
C LEU A 109 -3.64 -19.54 8.02
N LEU A 110 -2.79 -19.09 8.96
CA LEU A 110 -1.81 -18.04 8.75
C LEU A 110 -0.53 -18.67 8.17
N ASP A 111 0.10 -18.00 7.20
CA ASP A 111 1.42 -18.46 6.75
C ASP A 111 2.43 -18.39 7.92
N PRO A 112 3.07 -19.53 8.29
CA PRO A 112 3.93 -19.59 9.47
C PRO A 112 5.21 -18.77 9.33
N ASP A 113 5.58 -18.35 8.13
CA ASP A 113 6.82 -17.61 7.88
C ASP A 113 6.61 -16.11 7.71
N ILE A 114 5.39 -15.60 7.98
CA ILE A 114 5.02 -14.20 7.71
C ILE A 114 5.95 -13.16 8.36
N PHE A 115 6.57 -13.48 9.50
CA PHE A 115 7.51 -12.60 10.20
C PHE A 115 8.99 -12.83 9.83
N SER A 116 9.30 -13.88 9.06
CA SER A 116 10.68 -14.24 8.68
C SER A 116 10.92 -14.22 7.18
N MET A 117 9.86 -14.24 6.39
CA MET A 117 9.90 -14.32 4.92
C MET A 117 10.30 -12.98 4.31
N GLU A 118 11.11 -13.05 3.25
CA GLU A 118 11.43 -11.88 2.44
C GLU A 118 10.43 -11.69 1.29
N SER A 119 10.38 -10.48 0.72
CA SER A 119 9.44 -10.11 -0.33
C SER A 119 9.51 -11.02 -1.57
N LYS A 120 10.71 -11.52 -1.93
CA LYS A 120 10.87 -12.44 -3.06
C LYS A 120 10.24 -13.80 -2.77
N GLU A 121 10.46 -14.36 -1.60
CA GLU A 121 9.87 -15.64 -1.20
C GLU A 121 8.35 -15.54 -1.13
N PHE A 122 7.83 -14.45 -0.54
CA PHE A 122 6.40 -14.18 -0.56
C PHE A 122 5.85 -14.12 -1.98
N GLY A 123 6.54 -13.40 -2.87
CA GLY A 123 6.16 -13.34 -4.29
C GLY A 123 6.15 -14.72 -4.96
N ASP A 124 7.15 -15.55 -4.70
CA ASP A 124 7.19 -16.92 -5.22
C ASP A 124 5.99 -17.76 -4.71
N ARG A 125 5.57 -17.58 -3.45
CA ARG A 125 4.38 -18.23 -2.89
C ARG A 125 3.07 -17.70 -3.51
N VAL A 126 2.98 -16.38 -3.79
CA VAL A 126 1.85 -15.81 -4.55
C VAL A 126 1.79 -16.43 -5.95
N THR A 127 2.92 -16.49 -6.66
CA THR A 127 3.00 -17.12 -7.99
C THR A 127 2.54 -18.58 -7.97
N ASN A 128 2.89 -19.32 -6.91
CA ASN A 128 2.50 -20.70 -6.70
C ASN A 128 1.10 -20.88 -6.07
N GLU A 129 0.30 -19.82 -6.05
CA GLU A 129 -1.11 -19.89 -5.64
C GLU A 129 -1.32 -20.42 -4.21
N ARG A 130 -0.45 -20.04 -3.28
CA ARG A 130 -0.47 -20.53 -1.90
C ARG A 130 -1.48 -19.82 -1.00
N TYR A 131 -2.14 -18.73 -1.46
CA TYR A 131 -2.96 -17.89 -0.61
C TYR A 131 -4.38 -17.67 -1.14
N ALA A 132 -5.39 -17.83 -0.27
CA ALA A 132 -6.76 -17.40 -0.55
C ALA A 132 -6.89 -15.88 -0.49
N GLY A 133 -6.18 -15.25 0.45
CA GLY A 133 -6.04 -13.82 0.57
C GLY A 133 -4.66 -13.45 1.10
N PHE A 134 -4.30 -12.20 1.00
CA PHE A 134 -3.11 -11.69 1.67
C PHE A 134 -3.26 -10.21 2.02
N ILE A 135 -2.36 -9.75 2.85
CA ILE A 135 -2.25 -8.37 3.24
C ILE A 135 -0.95 -7.82 2.67
N GLY A 136 -1.06 -6.93 1.73
CA GLY A 136 0.11 -6.44 1.04
C GLY A 136 -0.19 -5.36 0.03
N ASN A 137 0.87 -4.97 -0.66
CA ASN A 137 0.88 -3.92 -1.65
C ASN A 137 0.27 -4.40 -2.97
N TRP A 138 -0.40 -3.50 -3.68
CA TRP A 138 -1.02 -3.77 -4.98
C TRP A 138 -0.06 -4.32 -6.04
N TRP A 139 1.18 -3.85 -6.05
CA TRP A 139 2.17 -4.26 -7.06
C TRP A 139 2.59 -5.74 -6.92
N ILE A 140 2.49 -6.33 -5.72
CA ILE A 140 2.76 -7.76 -5.53
C ILE A 140 1.73 -8.60 -6.28
N CYS A 141 0.45 -8.21 -6.21
CA CYS A 141 -0.59 -8.86 -7.01
C CYS A 141 -0.30 -8.76 -8.51
N GLY A 142 0.17 -7.58 -8.96
CA GLY A 142 0.56 -7.38 -10.35
C GLY A 142 1.73 -8.29 -10.73
N THR A 143 2.88 -8.08 -10.11
CA THR A 143 4.15 -8.69 -10.55
C THR A 143 4.19 -10.20 -10.32
N TYR A 144 3.79 -10.68 -9.15
CA TYR A 144 3.92 -12.10 -8.80
C TYR A 144 2.64 -12.92 -9.06
N GLY A 145 1.47 -12.28 -9.05
CA GLY A 145 0.20 -12.91 -9.40
C GLY A 145 -0.09 -12.75 -10.88
N HIS A 146 -0.70 -11.62 -11.24
CA HIS A 146 -1.23 -11.38 -12.59
C HIS A 146 -0.22 -11.58 -13.72
N GLU A 147 0.95 -10.93 -13.67
CA GLU A 147 1.95 -11.02 -14.73
C GLU A 147 2.52 -12.44 -14.87
N LYS A 148 2.81 -13.09 -13.74
CA LYS A 148 3.32 -14.47 -13.75
C LYS A 148 2.27 -15.45 -14.22
N TRP A 149 1.03 -15.33 -13.76
CA TRP A 149 -0.05 -16.22 -14.17
C TRP A 149 -0.41 -16.06 -15.63
N ASN A 150 -0.36 -14.84 -16.18
CA ASN A 150 -0.51 -14.62 -17.60
C ASN A 150 0.55 -15.37 -18.42
N GLY A 151 1.80 -15.35 -17.95
CA GLY A 151 2.90 -16.12 -18.55
C GLY A 151 2.76 -17.64 -18.40
N ILE A 152 2.17 -18.12 -17.29
CA ILE A 152 1.98 -19.56 -17.01
C ILE A 152 0.78 -20.13 -17.77
N TYR A 153 -0.35 -19.44 -17.71
CA TYR A 153 -1.64 -19.95 -18.19
C TYR A 153 -1.98 -19.47 -19.61
N GLY A 154 -1.29 -18.42 -20.11
CA GLY A 154 -1.56 -17.87 -21.44
C GLY A 154 -3.04 -17.54 -21.65
N ASP A 155 -3.64 -18.08 -22.72
CA ASP A 155 -5.06 -17.88 -23.04
C ASP A 155 -6.04 -18.45 -21.98
N GLY A 156 -5.56 -19.28 -21.05
CA GLY A 156 -6.34 -19.79 -19.92
C GLY A 156 -6.43 -18.82 -18.74
N TYR A 157 -5.55 -17.82 -18.71
CA TYR A 157 -5.60 -16.78 -17.70
C TYR A 157 -6.79 -15.84 -17.94
N ASN A 158 -7.44 -15.44 -16.86
CA ASN A 158 -8.45 -14.38 -16.87
C ASN A 158 -8.31 -13.50 -15.62
N GLU A 159 -8.86 -12.29 -15.70
CA GLU A 159 -8.79 -11.33 -14.60
C GLU A 159 -9.44 -11.81 -13.28
N ASN A 160 -10.29 -12.83 -13.34
CA ASN A 160 -10.90 -13.39 -12.15
C ASN A 160 -9.90 -14.14 -11.25
N MET A 161 -8.75 -14.58 -11.78
CA MET A 161 -7.69 -15.18 -10.96
C MET A 161 -6.93 -14.16 -10.10
N ARG A 162 -7.11 -12.86 -10.32
CA ARG A 162 -6.39 -11.80 -9.59
C ARG A 162 -6.85 -11.67 -8.15
N TYR A 163 -5.99 -11.06 -7.34
CA TYR A 163 -6.36 -10.61 -6.01
C TYR A 163 -7.01 -9.23 -6.06
N TYR A 164 -8.15 -9.10 -5.42
CA TYR A 164 -8.91 -7.86 -5.31
C TYR A 164 -8.87 -7.34 -3.89
N HIS A 165 -8.59 -6.06 -3.75
CA HIS A 165 -8.64 -5.39 -2.45
C HIS A 165 -10.06 -5.35 -1.92
N VAL A 166 -10.21 -5.60 -0.63
CA VAL A 166 -11.49 -5.53 0.08
C VAL A 166 -11.40 -4.54 1.24
N ASN A 167 -12.54 -3.95 1.58
CA ASN A 167 -12.65 -3.13 2.77
C ASN A 167 -13.22 -4.00 3.89
N SER A 168 -12.38 -4.27 4.87
CA SER A 168 -12.72 -5.05 6.06
C SER A 168 -12.40 -4.22 7.29
N ALA A 169 -13.39 -3.89 8.10
CA ALA A 169 -13.24 -3.07 9.29
C ALA A 169 -13.95 -3.69 10.48
N ALA A 170 -13.33 -3.67 11.66
CA ALA A 170 -13.93 -4.15 12.88
C ALA A 170 -15.27 -3.43 13.17
N GLU A 171 -16.19 -4.10 13.84
CA GLU A 171 -17.53 -3.58 14.09
C GLU A 171 -17.50 -2.19 14.73
N GLY A 172 -18.24 -1.25 14.14
CA GLY A 172 -18.28 0.14 14.58
C GLY A 172 -17.02 0.95 14.30
N LYS A 173 -16.05 0.40 13.56
CA LYS A 173 -14.81 1.10 13.16
C LYS A 173 -14.84 1.43 11.67
N THR A 174 -14.00 2.40 11.31
CA THR A 174 -13.67 2.70 9.91
C THR A 174 -12.22 2.30 9.68
N ALA A 175 -11.99 1.45 8.67
CA ALA A 175 -10.63 1.08 8.30
C ALA A 175 -9.83 2.29 7.81
N THR A 176 -8.55 2.33 8.17
CA THR A 176 -7.63 3.45 7.88
C THR A 176 -6.42 2.96 7.08
N TYR A 177 -6.66 2.27 5.96
CA TYR A 177 -5.60 1.63 5.18
C TYR A 177 -4.64 2.61 4.53
N ASN A 178 -5.16 3.72 4.03
CA ASN A 178 -4.42 4.57 3.13
C ASN A 178 -4.28 5.99 3.65
N ALA A 179 -3.06 6.39 3.89
CA ALA A 179 -2.74 7.74 4.31
C ALA A 179 -2.72 8.70 3.10
N LYS A 180 -3.45 9.80 3.20
CA LYS A 180 -3.27 10.95 2.31
C LYS A 180 -2.13 11.78 2.90
N SER A 181 -0.95 11.67 2.33
CA SER A 181 0.19 12.46 2.76
C SER A 181 0.53 13.54 1.74
N THR A 182 0.90 14.71 2.25
CA THR A 182 1.59 15.73 1.45
C THR A 182 3.08 15.41 1.31
N ASN A 183 3.53 14.38 2.01
CA ASN A 183 4.91 13.90 2.04
C ASN A 183 5.15 12.81 0.99
N GLY A 184 4.95 13.12 -0.28
CA GLY A 184 5.42 12.28 -1.37
C GLY A 184 6.95 12.23 -1.47
N SER A 185 7.47 11.66 -2.54
CA SER A 185 8.90 11.72 -2.85
C SER A 185 9.38 13.18 -2.83
N ARG A 186 10.50 13.42 -2.16
CA ARG A 186 11.07 14.77 -2.03
C ARG A 186 12.34 14.85 -2.83
N CYS A 187 12.47 15.90 -3.62
CA CYS A 187 13.77 16.31 -4.15
C CYS A 187 14.45 17.28 -3.20
N ILE A 188 15.67 16.96 -2.86
CA ILE A 188 16.49 17.80 -1.98
C ILE A 188 17.63 18.38 -2.78
N VAL A 189 17.71 19.71 -2.83
CA VAL A 189 18.88 20.42 -3.34
C VAL A 189 19.82 20.64 -2.17
N THR A 190 20.97 19.98 -2.19
CA THR A 190 21.94 20.06 -1.10
C THR A 190 22.83 21.30 -1.21
N ASP A 191 23.51 21.66 -0.12
CA ASP A 191 24.54 22.72 -0.08
C ASP A 191 25.76 22.43 -0.94
N LYS A 192 25.88 21.22 -1.51
CA LYS A 192 26.94 20.81 -2.44
C LYS A 192 26.52 20.97 -3.90
N ALA A 193 25.32 21.39 -4.18
CA ALA A 193 24.87 21.63 -5.55
C ALA A 193 25.67 22.77 -6.17
N ALA A 194 26.30 22.51 -7.32
CA ALA A 194 27.17 23.48 -7.98
C ALA A 194 26.39 24.68 -8.58
N ASP A 195 25.15 24.44 -8.99
CA ASP A 195 24.26 25.44 -9.61
C ASP A 195 22.81 25.22 -9.20
N VAL A 196 22.46 25.78 -8.07
CA VAL A 196 21.09 25.71 -7.53
C VAL A 196 20.07 26.40 -8.45
N GLU A 197 20.49 27.51 -9.11
CA GLU A 197 19.60 28.26 -10.00
C GLU A 197 19.17 27.43 -11.21
N SER A 198 20.10 26.73 -11.85
CA SER A 198 19.78 25.83 -12.97
C SER A 198 18.90 24.65 -12.54
N ILE A 199 19.15 24.09 -11.37
CA ILE A 199 18.29 23.02 -10.82
C ILE A 199 16.86 23.54 -10.60
N MET A 200 16.70 24.74 -10.03
CA MET A 200 15.36 25.31 -9.82
C MET A 200 14.67 25.67 -11.13
N LYS A 201 15.43 26.13 -12.17
CA LYS A 201 14.88 26.32 -13.51
C LYS A 201 14.39 25.02 -14.12
N TRP A 202 15.13 23.92 -13.93
CA TRP A 202 14.73 22.61 -14.38
C TRP A 202 13.44 22.15 -13.70
N PHE A 203 13.34 22.26 -12.37
CA PHE A 203 12.11 21.93 -11.65
C PHE A 203 10.92 22.77 -12.14
N ASN A 204 11.11 24.06 -12.35
CA ASN A 204 10.06 24.90 -12.89
C ASN A 204 9.65 24.49 -14.32
N PHE A 205 10.62 24.10 -15.15
CA PHE A 205 10.33 23.60 -16.50
C PHE A 205 9.53 22.30 -16.47
N GLU A 206 9.89 21.33 -15.63
CA GLU A 206 9.14 20.07 -15.49
C GLU A 206 7.67 20.27 -15.09
N ASN A 207 7.34 21.38 -14.43
CA ASN A 207 5.98 21.75 -14.03
C ASN A 207 5.25 22.61 -15.08
N THR A 208 5.83 22.86 -16.24
CA THR A 208 5.10 23.44 -17.38
C THR A 208 4.40 22.33 -18.18
N ASP A 209 3.35 22.69 -18.95
CA ASP A 209 2.66 21.73 -19.82
C ASP A 209 3.62 21.02 -20.78
N LEU A 210 4.55 21.78 -21.36
CA LEU A 210 5.57 21.21 -22.25
C LEU A 210 6.53 20.29 -21.49
N GLY A 211 7.00 20.70 -20.32
CA GLY A 211 7.90 19.90 -19.49
C GLY A 211 7.25 18.59 -19.06
N THR A 212 6.00 18.66 -18.61
CA THR A 212 5.20 17.48 -18.23
C THR A 212 5.04 16.52 -19.42
N ARG A 213 4.73 17.04 -20.62
CA ARG A 213 4.63 16.21 -21.82
C ARG A 213 5.95 15.55 -22.20
N LEU A 214 7.02 16.31 -22.22
CA LEU A 214 8.34 15.78 -22.60
C LEU A 214 8.82 14.69 -21.62
N VAL A 215 8.65 14.90 -20.31
CA VAL A 215 9.06 13.92 -19.31
C VAL A 215 8.14 12.69 -19.31
N GLY A 216 6.84 12.87 -19.48
CA GLY A 216 5.89 11.75 -19.48
C GLY A 216 5.86 10.98 -20.79
N TYR A 217 5.95 11.67 -21.91
CA TYR A 217 5.65 11.11 -23.26
C TYR A 217 6.79 11.18 -24.25
N GLY A 218 7.97 11.64 -23.82
CA GLY A 218 9.14 11.74 -24.67
C GLY A 218 9.10 12.84 -25.73
N LEU A 219 10.05 12.80 -26.67
CA LEU A 219 10.13 13.75 -27.77
C LEU A 219 8.99 13.60 -28.76
N PRO A 220 8.41 14.71 -29.25
CA PRO A 220 7.41 14.69 -30.32
C PRO A 220 8.04 14.52 -31.69
N ASN A 221 7.22 14.22 -32.70
CA ASN A 221 7.58 14.20 -34.14
C ASN A 221 8.65 13.19 -34.53
N GLU A 222 8.97 12.23 -33.68
CA GLU A 222 9.94 11.18 -33.96
C GLU A 222 9.22 9.84 -34.26
N ALA A 223 9.97 8.91 -34.84
CA ALA A 223 9.44 7.56 -35.01
C ALA A 223 9.15 6.92 -33.64
N GLY A 224 7.91 6.57 -33.37
CA GLY A 224 7.50 6.03 -32.08
C GLY A 224 6.84 7.06 -31.14
N SER A 225 6.89 8.37 -31.45
CA SER A 225 6.26 9.40 -30.64
C SER A 225 4.78 9.16 -30.39
N VAL A 226 4.33 9.48 -29.19
CA VAL A 226 2.91 9.39 -28.79
C VAL A 226 2.17 10.72 -28.95
N TRP A 227 2.90 11.78 -29.29
CA TRP A 227 2.36 13.11 -29.58
C TRP A 227 3.19 13.83 -30.62
N ASN A 228 2.59 14.79 -31.29
CA ASN A 228 3.20 15.59 -32.33
C ASN A 228 2.96 17.07 -32.08
N VAL A 229 3.87 17.90 -32.59
CA VAL A 229 3.75 19.37 -32.62
C VAL A 229 3.72 19.78 -34.09
N ALA A 230 2.71 20.58 -34.46
CA ALA A 230 2.58 21.17 -35.79
C ALA A 230 3.45 22.43 -35.95
N ASP A 231 3.65 22.90 -37.18
CA ASP A 231 4.44 24.10 -37.52
C ASP A 231 3.92 25.38 -36.85
N ASP A 232 2.64 25.45 -36.51
CA ASP A 232 2.01 26.56 -35.81
C ASP A 232 2.17 26.48 -34.27
N GLY A 233 2.85 25.45 -33.77
CA GLY A 233 3.05 25.19 -32.35
C GLY A 233 1.89 24.51 -31.64
N SER A 234 0.79 24.20 -32.34
CA SER A 234 -0.27 23.34 -31.81
C SER A 234 0.26 21.91 -31.66
N TRP A 235 -0.32 21.15 -30.73
CA TRP A 235 0.10 19.79 -30.50
C TRP A 235 -1.14 18.85 -30.39
N GLU A 236 -0.93 17.61 -30.71
CA GLU A 236 -1.94 16.58 -30.59
C GLU A 236 -1.31 15.22 -30.24
N TYR A 237 -2.06 14.36 -29.55
CA TYR A 237 -1.66 12.99 -29.36
C TYR A 237 -1.85 12.16 -30.63
N VAL A 238 -1.01 11.14 -30.82
CA VAL A 238 -1.16 10.14 -31.90
C VAL A 238 -2.26 9.16 -31.49
N PRO A 239 -3.45 9.19 -32.09
CA PRO A 239 -4.61 8.48 -31.56
C PRO A 239 -4.42 6.97 -31.46
N GLU A 240 -3.68 6.36 -32.41
CA GLU A 240 -3.43 4.92 -32.40
C GLU A 240 -2.50 4.51 -31.25
N LYS A 241 -1.50 5.34 -30.92
CA LYS A 241 -0.59 5.10 -29.79
C LYS A 241 -1.33 5.25 -28.46
N VAL A 242 -2.14 6.29 -28.33
CA VAL A 242 -3.01 6.48 -27.17
C VAL A 242 -3.93 5.29 -26.99
N LYS A 243 -4.56 4.82 -28.08
CA LYS A 243 -5.40 3.63 -28.04
C LYS A 243 -4.64 2.39 -27.58
N GLN A 244 -3.44 2.14 -28.08
CA GLN A 244 -2.63 1.02 -27.61
C GLN A 244 -2.36 1.09 -26.10
N ILE A 245 -1.95 2.25 -25.59
CA ILE A 245 -1.68 2.44 -24.16
C ILE A 245 -2.93 2.31 -23.29
N THR A 246 -4.08 2.76 -23.78
CA THR A 246 -5.33 2.77 -22.98
C THR A 246 -6.16 1.49 -23.11
N THR A 247 -5.99 0.69 -24.14
CA THR A 247 -6.83 -0.50 -24.40
C THR A 247 -6.07 -1.81 -24.47
N ASP A 248 -4.79 -1.77 -24.88
CA ASP A 248 -3.95 -2.97 -25.01
C ASP A 248 -2.48 -2.64 -24.80
N THR A 249 -2.13 -2.48 -23.54
CA THR A 249 -0.78 -2.10 -23.12
C THR A 249 0.29 -3.12 -23.51
N SER A 250 -0.10 -4.36 -23.75
CA SER A 250 0.83 -5.42 -24.14
C SER A 250 1.37 -5.26 -25.56
N THR A 251 0.67 -4.51 -26.40
CA THR A 251 1.07 -4.25 -27.79
C THR A 251 1.84 -2.94 -27.97
N PHE A 252 1.96 -2.14 -26.89
CA PHE A 252 2.65 -0.86 -26.95
C PHE A 252 4.17 -1.03 -26.78
N ASP A 253 4.91 -0.36 -27.61
CA ASP A 253 6.39 -0.35 -27.53
C ASP A 253 6.90 0.65 -26.49
N TRP A 254 6.97 0.18 -25.25
CA TRP A 254 7.48 0.96 -24.13
C TRP A 254 8.96 1.31 -24.28
N THR A 255 9.74 0.45 -24.91
CA THR A 255 11.17 0.68 -25.15
C THR A 255 11.38 1.88 -26.08
N ALA A 256 10.59 1.97 -27.15
CA ALA A 256 10.63 3.12 -28.04
C ALA A 256 10.24 4.43 -27.32
N LEU A 257 9.28 4.39 -26.39
CA LEU A 257 8.93 5.57 -25.59
C LEU A 257 10.08 6.00 -24.66
N GLU A 258 10.74 5.04 -24.00
CA GLU A 258 11.88 5.29 -23.13
C GLU A 258 13.08 5.86 -23.92
N GLU A 259 13.35 5.35 -25.13
CA GLU A 259 14.40 5.89 -26.01
C GLU A 259 14.15 7.34 -26.42
N LEU A 260 12.89 7.78 -26.46
CA LEU A 260 12.52 9.17 -26.71
C LEU A 260 12.52 10.02 -25.42
N GLY A 261 12.95 9.46 -24.29
CA GLY A 261 13.00 10.14 -23.00
C GLY A 261 11.67 10.17 -22.25
N GLY A 262 10.65 9.46 -22.73
CA GLY A 262 9.39 9.28 -22.02
C GLY A 262 9.56 8.39 -20.79
N GLN A 263 8.62 8.51 -19.82
CA GLN A 263 8.69 7.82 -18.53
C GLN A 263 9.92 8.17 -17.67
N CYS A 264 10.65 9.21 -18.02
CA CYS A 264 11.66 9.70 -17.12
C CYS A 264 11.04 10.04 -15.78
N LEU A 265 11.69 9.65 -14.68
CA LEU A 265 11.28 10.05 -13.35
C LEU A 265 11.29 11.57 -13.28
N ALA A 266 10.12 12.17 -13.45
CA ALA A 266 9.94 13.59 -13.23
C ALA A 266 10.21 13.87 -11.75
N VAL A 267 11.22 14.67 -11.50
CA VAL A 267 11.68 14.97 -10.16
C VAL A 267 10.65 15.81 -9.40
N MET A 268 9.91 16.65 -10.13
CA MET A 268 8.96 17.62 -9.57
C MET A 268 7.65 17.75 -10.36
N SER A 269 7.42 16.93 -11.37
CA SER A 269 6.18 17.02 -12.15
C SER A 269 4.97 16.76 -11.25
N SER A 270 4.06 17.72 -11.20
CA SER A 270 2.85 17.66 -10.40
C SER A 270 1.62 17.20 -11.19
N GLY A 271 1.74 17.02 -12.50
CA GLY A 271 0.60 16.87 -13.35
C GLY A 271 0.76 15.86 -14.48
N VAL A 272 -0.33 15.19 -14.76
CA VAL A 272 -0.56 14.51 -16.03
C VAL A 272 -1.59 15.36 -16.77
N GLU A 273 -1.27 15.71 -17.99
CA GLU A 273 -2.19 16.50 -18.83
C GLU A 273 -3.34 15.60 -19.28
N PRO A 274 -4.61 16.04 -19.16
CA PRO A 274 -5.73 15.25 -19.65
C PRO A 274 -5.69 15.15 -21.18
N LEU A 275 -6.14 14.00 -21.70
CA LEU A 275 -6.45 13.84 -23.12
C LEU A 275 -7.62 14.73 -23.53
N ALA A 276 -7.84 14.89 -24.82
CA ALA A 276 -8.91 15.74 -25.36
C ALA A 276 -10.34 15.33 -24.91
N ASP A 277 -10.54 14.10 -24.49
CA ASP A 277 -11.77 13.56 -23.91
C ASP A 277 -11.87 13.74 -22.39
N GLY A 278 -10.88 14.38 -21.76
CA GLY A 278 -10.82 14.62 -20.34
C GLY A 278 -10.20 13.46 -19.53
N THR A 279 -9.77 12.41 -20.20
CA THR A 279 -9.07 11.28 -19.57
C THR A 279 -7.57 11.58 -19.40
N TYR A 280 -6.91 10.93 -18.45
CA TYR A 280 -5.48 11.12 -18.21
C TYR A 280 -4.67 9.97 -18.81
N PHE A 281 -3.85 10.27 -19.80
CA PHE A 281 -3.05 9.31 -20.53
C PHE A 281 -2.32 8.28 -19.64
N TRP A 282 -1.73 8.73 -18.55
CA TRP A 282 -0.92 7.88 -17.70
C TRP A 282 -1.70 7.14 -16.60
N PHE A 283 -2.85 7.67 -16.20
CA PHE A 283 -3.65 7.09 -15.12
C PHE A 283 -4.88 6.35 -15.61
N ASP A 284 -5.21 6.45 -16.87
CA ASP A 284 -6.46 5.92 -17.39
C ASP A 284 -6.43 4.46 -17.83
N GLN A 285 -5.26 3.83 -17.79
CA GLN A 285 -5.22 2.37 -17.70
C GLN A 285 -6.10 1.84 -16.56
N SER A 286 -6.36 2.70 -15.56
CA SER A 286 -7.22 2.39 -14.44
C SER A 286 -8.70 2.31 -14.79
N ASN A 287 -9.16 3.06 -15.78
CA ASN A 287 -10.57 3.01 -16.20
C ASN A 287 -10.85 1.82 -17.12
N VAL A 288 -9.81 1.25 -17.70
CA VAL A 288 -9.90 0.06 -18.56
C VAL A 288 -9.61 -1.22 -17.76
N ASP A 289 -8.78 -1.14 -16.73
CA ASP A 289 -8.47 -2.27 -15.87
C ASP A 289 -9.56 -2.43 -14.80
N LYS A 290 -10.45 -3.41 -14.99
CA LYS A 290 -11.52 -3.76 -14.06
C LYS A 290 -11.01 -3.90 -12.63
N TRP A 291 -9.83 -4.49 -12.43
CA TRP A 291 -9.23 -4.67 -11.11
C TRP A 291 -8.99 -3.34 -10.40
N LYS A 292 -8.47 -2.33 -11.10
CA LYS A 292 -8.15 -1.03 -10.50
C LYS A 292 -9.42 -0.23 -10.17
N VAL A 293 -10.43 -0.31 -11.04
CA VAL A 293 -11.76 0.29 -10.79
C VAL A 293 -12.40 -0.33 -9.54
N GLU A 294 -12.37 -1.66 -9.42
CA GLU A 294 -12.91 -2.35 -8.26
C GLU A 294 -12.11 -2.05 -6.98
N LYS A 295 -10.77 -2.01 -7.06
CA LYS A 295 -9.92 -1.60 -5.95
C LYS A 295 -10.30 -0.21 -5.43
N ASP A 296 -10.36 0.77 -6.33
CA ASP A 296 -10.66 2.14 -5.94
C ASP A 296 -12.06 2.28 -5.36
N ARG A 297 -13.03 1.55 -5.90
CA ARG A 297 -14.40 1.51 -5.36
C ARG A 297 -14.45 0.87 -3.97
N ASN A 298 -13.79 -0.27 -3.77
CA ASN A 298 -13.81 -1.01 -2.52
C ASN A 298 -13.11 -0.26 -1.39
N LEU A 299 -12.09 0.54 -1.70
CA LEU A 299 -11.31 1.27 -0.72
C LEU A 299 -11.77 2.71 -0.48
N GLN A 300 -12.89 3.13 -1.09
CA GLN A 300 -13.49 4.42 -0.75
C GLN A 300 -13.81 4.51 0.74
N GLY A 301 -13.51 5.67 1.34
CA GLY A 301 -13.73 5.90 2.77
C GLY A 301 -12.62 5.39 3.71
N THR A 302 -11.63 4.64 3.20
CA THR A 302 -10.51 4.15 4.02
C THR A 302 -9.31 5.11 4.06
N PHE A 303 -9.41 6.25 3.39
CA PHE A 303 -8.36 7.25 3.35
C PHE A 303 -8.44 8.19 4.55
N TYR A 304 -7.30 8.45 5.17
CA TYR A 304 -7.18 9.46 6.22
C TYR A 304 -6.05 10.43 5.92
N ASP A 305 -6.15 11.66 6.42
CA ASP A 305 -5.06 12.62 6.31
C ASP A 305 -3.97 12.30 7.34
N SER A 306 -2.77 12.07 6.88
CA SER A 306 -1.59 11.84 7.73
C SER A 306 -0.58 12.99 7.66
N GLY A 307 -0.89 14.07 6.93
CA GLY A 307 0.06 15.13 6.64
C GLY A 307 0.65 15.74 7.90
N ALA A 308 -0.18 16.08 8.88
CA ALA A 308 0.26 16.65 10.15
C ALA A 308 1.15 15.70 10.96
N PHE A 309 0.92 14.39 10.87
CA PHE A 309 1.76 13.39 11.54
C PHE A 309 3.09 13.16 10.78
N ASP A 310 3.03 13.07 9.46
CA ASP A 310 4.16 12.68 8.64
C ASP A 310 5.30 13.71 8.58
N ILE A 311 5.02 14.95 8.95
CA ILE A 311 6.05 16.00 9.02
C ILE A 311 6.74 16.09 10.39
N ILE A 312 6.24 15.37 11.39
CA ILE A 312 6.84 15.38 12.74
C ILE A 312 8.24 14.77 12.66
N GLN A 313 9.21 15.53 13.09
CA GLN A 313 10.59 15.07 13.19
C GLN A 313 10.99 15.00 14.65
N LEU A 314 11.64 13.92 15.04
CA LEU A 314 12.19 13.78 16.38
C LEU A 314 13.49 14.60 16.48
N PRO A 315 13.66 15.42 17.53
CA PRO A 315 14.91 16.16 17.74
C PRO A 315 16.07 15.19 17.96
N THR A 316 17.15 15.40 17.22
CA THR A 316 18.33 14.50 17.22
C THR A 316 19.22 14.65 18.45
N ASP A 317 19.01 15.70 19.24
CA ASP A 317 19.71 16.02 20.49
C ASP A 317 18.96 15.57 21.74
N THR A 318 17.95 14.72 21.57
CA THR A 318 17.15 14.10 22.63
C THR A 318 17.19 12.58 22.57
N ASP A 319 16.64 11.91 23.58
CA ASP A 319 16.53 10.45 23.61
C ASP A 319 15.37 9.89 22.74
N LEU A 320 14.48 10.75 22.23
CA LEU A 320 13.28 10.35 21.48
C LEU A 320 13.56 9.45 20.27
N PRO A 321 14.61 9.66 19.44
CA PRO A 321 14.94 8.73 18.35
C PRO A 321 15.32 7.33 18.85
N THR A 322 16.00 7.24 19.98
CA THR A 322 16.39 5.96 20.62
C THR A 322 15.14 5.27 21.20
N ILE A 323 14.33 5.98 21.96
CA ILE A 323 13.06 5.50 22.52
C ILE A 323 12.18 4.94 21.38
N LYS A 324 12.04 5.66 20.28
CA LYS A 324 11.26 5.20 19.13
C LYS A 324 11.75 3.85 18.59
N THR A 325 13.04 3.70 18.42
CA THR A 325 13.61 2.46 17.87
C THR A 325 13.43 1.30 18.86
N GLU A 326 13.78 1.51 20.11
CA GLU A 326 13.68 0.50 21.17
C GLU A 326 12.24 0.04 21.39
N THR A 327 11.29 0.98 21.53
CA THR A 327 9.87 0.67 21.73
C THR A 327 9.26 -0.03 20.52
N GLN A 328 9.71 0.30 19.31
CA GLN A 328 9.27 -0.41 18.10
C GLN A 328 9.78 -1.85 18.08
N ASP A 329 11.04 -2.10 18.42
CA ASP A 329 11.62 -3.44 18.47
C ASP A 329 10.96 -4.30 19.56
N ILE A 330 10.72 -3.74 20.75
CA ILE A 330 9.96 -4.39 21.83
C ILE A 330 8.58 -4.82 21.32
N ALA A 331 7.82 -3.88 20.76
CA ALA A 331 6.46 -4.12 20.33
C ALA A 331 6.36 -5.13 19.19
N MET A 332 7.25 -5.08 18.20
CA MET A 332 7.22 -6.01 17.07
C MET A 332 7.68 -7.42 17.48
N THR A 333 8.63 -7.52 18.39
CA THR A 333 9.07 -8.81 18.97
C THR A 333 7.92 -9.44 19.78
N ALA A 334 7.27 -8.67 20.62
CA ALA A 334 6.13 -9.13 21.40
C ALA A 334 4.95 -9.54 20.50
N LEU A 335 4.66 -8.75 19.46
CA LEU A 335 3.61 -9.06 18.50
C LEU A 335 3.84 -10.40 17.81
N ALA A 336 5.05 -10.64 17.29
CA ALA A 336 5.37 -11.92 16.66
C ALA A 336 5.20 -13.11 17.62
N ARG A 337 5.69 -12.96 18.86
CA ARG A 337 5.49 -13.98 19.90
C ARG A 337 4.03 -14.21 20.24
N ALA A 338 3.25 -13.15 20.37
CA ALA A 338 1.83 -13.22 20.69
C ALA A 338 1.03 -13.90 19.56
N ILE A 339 1.34 -13.60 18.30
CA ILE A 339 0.67 -14.25 17.16
C ILE A 339 0.97 -15.75 17.12
N TYR A 340 2.17 -16.18 17.47
CA TYR A 340 2.57 -17.60 17.51
C TYR A 340 2.32 -18.31 18.85
N ALA A 341 1.69 -17.62 19.82
CA ALA A 341 1.33 -18.24 21.09
C ALA A 341 0.33 -19.41 20.92
N GLU A 342 0.44 -20.41 21.77
CA GLU A 342 -0.40 -21.62 21.69
C GLU A 342 -1.87 -21.35 22.05
N THR A 343 -2.13 -20.29 22.84
CA THR A 343 -3.47 -19.88 23.22
C THR A 343 -3.66 -18.37 23.13
N THR A 344 -4.91 -17.94 23.02
CA THR A 344 -5.25 -16.50 23.02
C THR A 344 -4.95 -15.84 24.36
N GLU A 345 -5.08 -16.57 25.48
CA GLU A 345 -4.73 -16.10 26.82
C GLU A 345 -3.21 -15.87 26.95
N GLU A 346 -2.40 -16.74 26.36
CA GLU A 346 -0.95 -16.54 26.30
C GLU A 346 -0.60 -15.33 25.42
N ALA A 347 -1.24 -15.19 24.27
CA ALA A 347 -1.06 -14.02 23.40
C ALA A 347 -1.38 -12.71 24.14
N GLU A 348 -2.50 -12.68 24.89
CA GLU A 348 -2.86 -11.55 25.74
C GLU A 348 -1.81 -11.27 26.81
N ALA A 349 -1.34 -12.29 27.51
CA ALA A 349 -0.31 -12.13 28.55
C ALA A 349 1.01 -11.56 27.98
N ILE A 350 1.40 -11.96 26.77
CA ILE A 350 2.58 -11.43 26.09
C ILE A 350 2.41 -9.93 25.80
N ILE A 351 1.23 -9.50 25.34
CA ILE A 351 0.99 -8.08 25.08
C ILE A 351 0.89 -7.27 26.37
N LEU A 352 0.33 -7.84 27.44
CA LEU A 352 0.33 -7.18 28.75
C LEU A 352 1.76 -6.98 29.28
N GLN A 353 2.63 -7.99 29.15
CA GLN A 353 4.05 -7.82 29.49
C GLN A 353 4.73 -6.78 28.57
N CYS A 354 4.42 -6.78 27.28
CA CYS A 354 4.93 -5.77 26.35
C CYS A 354 4.57 -4.35 26.77
N ARG A 355 3.39 -4.12 27.38
CA ARG A 355 3.02 -2.80 27.92
C ARG A 355 3.99 -2.35 29.03
N GLU A 356 4.32 -3.26 29.96
CA GLU A 356 5.28 -2.97 31.03
C GLU A 356 6.68 -2.66 30.45
N ASP A 357 7.13 -3.48 29.48
CA ASP A 357 8.43 -3.29 28.83
C ASP A 357 8.48 -1.95 28.04
N LEU A 358 7.36 -1.55 27.43
CA LEU A 358 7.24 -0.26 26.72
C LEU A 358 7.21 0.93 27.69
N GLU A 359 6.56 0.81 28.86
CA GLU A 359 6.58 1.82 29.91
C GLU A 359 8.01 2.01 30.45
N ASP A 360 8.73 0.92 30.69
CA ASP A 360 10.13 0.92 31.12
C ASP A 360 11.07 1.54 30.06
N ALA A 361 10.69 1.46 28.77
CA ALA A 361 11.40 2.09 27.66
C ALA A 361 10.89 3.51 27.34
N ASP A 362 10.18 4.15 28.25
CA ASP A 362 9.73 5.55 28.15
C ASP A 362 8.82 5.86 26.94
N ILE A 363 8.00 4.92 26.48
CA ILE A 363 7.07 5.13 25.35
C ILE A 363 6.16 6.36 25.56
N GLN A 364 5.84 6.70 26.81
CA GLN A 364 4.99 7.84 27.13
C GLN A 364 5.61 9.17 26.70
N GLN A 365 6.94 9.33 26.82
CA GLN A 365 7.63 10.52 26.33
C GLN A 365 7.46 10.69 24.82
N LEU A 366 7.50 9.58 24.07
CA LEU A 366 7.30 9.59 22.63
C LEU A 366 5.84 9.91 22.27
N ALA A 367 4.87 9.34 23.01
CA ALA A 367 3.44 9.59 22.83
C ALA A 367 3.08 11.05 23.10
N ASP A 368 3.60 11.62 24.18
CA ASP A 368 3.38 13.03 24.56
C ASP A 368 3.96 13.97 23.48
N TYR A 369 5.19 13.70 23.04
CA TYR A 369 5.82 14.49 21.99
C TYR A 369 5.03 14.43 20.68
N TYR A 370 4.65 13.23 20.22
CA TYR A 370 3.84 13.11 19.00
C TYR A 370 2.48 13.78 19.15
N SER A 371 1.82 13.69 20.32
CA SER A 371 0.54 14.33 20.57
C SER A 371 0.64 15.85 20.50
N GLU A 372 1.66 16.43 21.15
CA GLU A 372 1.92 17.88 21.13
C GLU A 372 2.18 18.37 19.69
N GLN A 373 3.08 17.71 18.97
CA GLN A 373 3.44 18.10 17.61
C GLN A 373 2.27 17.90 16.64
N TYR A 374 1.53 16.81 16.77
CA TYR A 374 0.36 16.57 15.93
C TYR A 374 -0.71 17.65 16.12
N LYS A 375 -1.05 18.02 17.37
CA LYS A 375 -1.98 19.12 17.68
C LYS A 375 -1.52 20.44 17.07
N TYR A 376 -0.25 20.76 17.20
CA TYR A 376 0.33 21.98 16.63
C TYR A 376 0.17 22.03 15.10
N TYR A 377 0.50 20.95 14.41
CA TYR A 377 0.39 20.92 12.93
C TYR A 377 -1.04 20.80 12.45
N ALA A 378 -1.89 20.03 13.14
CA ALA A 378 -3.31 19.91 12.83
C ALA A 378 -4.02 21.28 12.95
N GLU A 379 -3.80 22.02 14.03
CA GLU A 379 -4.34 23.38 14.17
C GLU A 379 -3.84 24.32 13.06
N LYS A 380 -2.54 24.27 12.79
CA LYS A 380 -1.92 25.12 11.76
C LYS A 380 -2.45 24.84 10.35
N TRP A 381 -2.88 23.63 10.07
CA TRP A 381 -3.39 23.21 8.76
C TRP A 381 -4.91 23.16 8.70
N GLY A 382 -5.59 23.40 9.82
CA GLY A 382 -7.06 23.39 9.89
C GLY A 382 -7.66 21.99 9.75
N LEU A 383 -7.00 20.99 10.31
CA LEU A 383 -7.43 19.58 10.30
C LEU A 383 -8.25 19.26 11.55
#